data_f951da924248b9b808609806b0311912
#
_entry.id   f951da924248b9b808609806b0311912
#
_cell.length_a   1.000
_cell.length_b   1.000
_cell.length_c   1.000
_cell.angle_alpha   90.00
_cell.angle_beta   90.00
_cell.angle_gamma   90.00
#
_symmetry.space_group_name_H-M   'P 1'
#
loop_
_entity.id
_entity.type
_entity.pdbx_description
1 polymer ?
#
loop_
_entity_poly.entity_id
_entity_poly.type
_entity_poly.pdbx_seq_one_letter_code
_entity_poly.pdbx_strand_id
1 'polypeptide(L)'
;NRLYVVTQSSIAMPPITTQQTTTQTDVTDIAERMPVDVQGQRVKPKDCYIAQTLDKQNINASIVLITQIDLTAVQSPQTTCVAASTQQVYVSPKSLYLVSGQGWETQKTVFHKFVLEDSGVQYRASGEVAGGILWSNPAFSMSEHKDYFRVVTTEFVRDAATGLSDFNNRLYILKESVNEQGVFEQVAQLPNTVRPARIGKPREQIMGMRFLGDNAYIVTFERKDPLYKVDLTDPTQPRLAGQLE
;
A
#
# COMPACT_ATOMS: atom_id res chain seq x y z
N ASN A 1 19.67 17.64 1.62
CA ASN A 1 19.85 16.20 1.91
C ASN A 1 18.99 15.84 3.12
N ARG A 2 18.06 14.87 2.93
CA ARG A 2 17.14 14.42 3.99
C ARG A 2 17.20 12.91 4.18
N LEU A 3 17.14 12.47 5.43
CA LEU A 3 16.99 11.08 5.82
C LEU A 3 15.54 10.89 6.28
N TYR A 4 14.89 9.84 5.81
CA TYR A 4 13.58 9.40 6.26
C TYR A 4 13.72 8.09 7.01
N VAL A 5 13.28 8.08 8.26
CA VAL A 5 13.28 6.89 9.12
C VAL A 5 11.84 6.46 9.34
N VAL A 6 11.53 5.23 8.98
CA VAL A 6 10.21 4.63 9.21
C VAL A 6 10.34 3.59 10.30
N THR A 7 9.59 3.76 11.37
CA THR A 7 9.52 2.80 12.48
C THR A 7 8.08 2.35 12.72
N GLN A 8 7.91 1.10 13.12
CA GLN A 8 6.61 0.54 13.48
C GLN A 8 6.66 -0.02 14.87
N SER A 9 5.62 0.28 15.65
CA SER A 9 5.41 -0.24 17.00
C SER A 9 4.01 -0.83 17.11
N SER A 10 3.89 -2.01 17.69
CA SER A 10 2.59 -2.58 18.04
C SER A 10 2.15 -2.06 19.42
N ILE A 11 0.91 -1.60 19.51
CA ILE A 11 0.29 -1.27 20.80
C ILE A 11 -0.23 -2.59 21.40
N ALA A 12 0.37 -3.01 22.51
CA ALA A 12 -0.12 -4.17 23.23
C ALA A 12 -1.53 -3.87 23.79
N MET A 13 -2.56 -4.45 23.21
CA MET A 13 -3.91 -4.39 23.75
C MET A 13 -4.00 -5.30 24.97
N PRO A 14 -4.67 -4.90 26.07
CA PRO A 14 -4.93 -5.79 27.18
C PRO A 14 -5.76 -6.99 26.69
N PRO A 15 -5.54 -8.19 27.23
CA PRO A 15 -6.35 -9.35 26.89
C PRO A 15 -7.82 -9.05 27.20
N ILE A 16 -8.69 -9.28 26.23
CA ILE A 16 -10.15 -9.17 26.40
C ILE A 16 -10.56 -10.30 27.35
N THR A 17 -10.67 -10.00 28.64
CA THR A 17 -11.30 -10.92 29.57
C THR A 17 -12.80 -10.84 29.40
N THR A 18 -13.44 -11.95 29.10
CA THR A 18 -14.87 -12.13 28.77
C THR A 18 -15.87 -11.68 29.85
N GLN A 19 -15.44 -10.97 30.90
CA GLN A 19 -16.27 -10.49 32.03
C GLN A 19 -16.27 -8.98 32.23
N GLN A 20 -15.67 -8.20 31.31
CA GLN A 20 -15.80 -6.75 31.43
C GLN A 20 -16.89 -6.26 30.48
N THR A 21 -18.07 -6.04 31.04
CA THR A 21 -19.04 -5.03 30.63
C THR A 21 -18.24 -3.79 30.22
N THR A 22 -18.47 -3.30 28.99
CA THR A 22 -17.94 -2.09 28.35
C THR A 22 -17.64 -0.94 29.35
N THR A 23 -16.60 -1.06 30.10
CA THR A 23 -15.95 0.09 30.70
C THR A 23 -14.98 0.62 29.68
N GLN A 24 -15.23 1.84 29.27
CA GLN A 24 -14.39 2.70 28.47
C GLN A 24 -12.92 2.40 28.79
N THR A 25 -12.20 1.76 27.84
CA THR A 25 -10.74 1.58 27.97
C THR A 25 -10.18 2.96 28.20
N ASP A 26 -9.57 3.17 29.35
CA ASP A 26 -9.18 4.48 29.80
C ASP A 26 -8.22 5.06 28.73
N VAL A 27 -8.59 6.18 28.13
CA VAL A 27 -7.81 6.86 27.08
C VAL A 27 -6.39 7.16 27.58
N THR A 28 -6.21 7.28 28.87
CA THR A 28 -4.95 7.47 29.57
C THR A 28 -4.00 6.28 29.34
N ASP A 29 -4.50 5.04 29.36
CA ASP A 29 -3.70 3.82 29.16
C ASP A 29 -3.15 3.73 27.73
N ILE A 30 -3.92 4.16 26.73
CA ILE A 30 -3.45 4.20 25.32
C ILE A 30 -2.34 5.24 25.16
N ALA A 31 -2.47 6.40 25.77
CA ALA A 31 -1.48 7.47 25.68
C ALA A 31 -0.11 7.02 26.24
N GLU A 32 -0.09 6.23 27.31
CA GLU A 32 1.13 5.70 27.91
C GLU A 32 1.82 4.63 27.07
N ARG A 33 1.08 3.96 26.19
CA ARG A 33 1.56 2.89 25.30
C ARG A 33 2.01 3.40 23.93
N MET A 34 1.78 4.67 23.64
CA MET A 34 2.23 5.27 22.38
C MET A 34 3.76 5.22 22.26
N PRO A 35 4.30 5.03 21.04
CA PRO A 35 5.73 5.02 20.83
C PRO A 35 6.37 6.39 21.14
N VAL A 36 7.66 6.38 21.37
CA VAL A 36 8.47 7.59 21.46
C VAL A 36 9.13 7.87 20.09
N ASP A 37 9.26 9.14 19.76
CA ASP A 37 9.98 9.56 18.56
C ASP A 37 11.51 9.49 18.75
N VAL A 38 12.26 9.90 17.73
CA VAL A 38 13.73 9.90 17.76
C VAL A 38 14.32 10.89 18.77
N GLN A 39 13.54 11.80 19.31
CA GLN A 39 13.91 12.75 20.36
C GLN A 39 13.56 12.25 21.76
N GLY A 40 12.99 11.04 21.87
CA GLY A 40 12.53 10.46 23.13
C GLY A 40 11.20 11.05 23.64
N GLN A 41 10.47 11.80 22.79
CA GLN A 41 9.17 12.35 23.15
C GLN A 41 8.07 11.35 22.79
N ARG A 42 7.14 11.13 23.73
CA ARG A 42 6.00 10.23 23.48
C ARG A 42 4.99 10.91 22.56
N VAL A 43 4.67 10.23 21.46
CA VAL A 43 3.69 10.69 20.47
C VAL A 43 2.30 10.70 21.12
N LYS A 44 1.50 11.73 20.84
CA LYS A 44 0.14 11.84 21.34
C LYS A 44 -0.84 11.16 20.37
N PRO A 45 -1.79 10.34 20.84
CA PRO A 45 -2.75 9.66 19.97
C PRO A 45 -3.51 10.61 19.02
N LYS A 46 -3.84 11.81 19.49
CA LYS A 46 -4.55 12.84 18.71
C LYS A 46 -3.76 13.38 17.51
N ASP A 47 -2.43 13.22 17.52
CA ASP A 47 -1.55 13.72 16.47
C ASP A 47 -1.27 12.64 15.41
N CYS A 48 -1.88 11.45 15.54
CA CYS A 48 -1.76 10.36 14.57
C CYS A 48 -2.90 10.38 13.56
N TYR A 49 -2.56 10.23 12.31
CA TYR A 49 -3.54 10.05 11.23
C TYR A 49 -4.19 8.67 11.32
N ILE A 50 -5.50 8.64 11.10
CA ILE A 50 -6.28 7.40 10.98
C ILE A 50 -6.97 7.44 9.61
N ALA A 51 -6.73 6.42 8.78
CA ALA A 51 -7.38 6.32 7.48
C ALA A 51 -8.87 6.04 7.66
N GLN A 52 -9.73 6.92 7.12
CA GLN A 52 -11.19 6.82 7.27
C GLN A 52 -11.80 5.70 6.44
N THR A 53 -11.11 5.29 5.37
CA THR A 53 -11.61 4.34 4.37
C THR A 53 -11.31 2.88 4.69
N LEU A 54 -10.52 2.61 5.72
CA LEU A 54 -10.18 1.24 6.09
C LEU A 54 -11.29 0.61 6.91
N ASP A 55 -11.57 -0.67 6.63
CA ASP A 55 -12.51 -1.47 7.42
C ASP A 55 -12.08 -1.46 8.89
N LYS A 56 -12.95 -0.91 9.74
CA LYS A 56 -12.70 -0.77 11.19
C LYS A 56 -12.46 -2.09 11.89
N GLN A 57 -12.87 -3.21 11.30
CA GLN A 57 -12.64 -4.56 11.85
C GLN A 57 -11.19 -5.03 11.68
N ASN A 58 -10.42 -4.40 10.80
CA ASN A 58 -9.03 -4.75 10.49
C ASN A 58 -8.01 -3.71 10.97
N ILE A 59 -8.35 -2.87 11.94
CA ILE A 59 -7.39 -1.94 12.52
C ILE A 59 -6.39 -2.75 13.36
N ASN A 60 -5.24 -3.02 12.79
CA ASN A 60 -4.10 -3.50 13.57
C ASN A 60 -3.69 -2.41 14.57
N ALA A 61 -3.51 -2.79 15.82
CA ALA A 61 -3.04 -1.89 16.88
C ALA A 61 -1.53 -1.55 16.68
N SER A 62 -1.19 -1.07 15.49
CA SER A 62 0.17 -0.69 15.11
C SER A 62 0.23 0.79 14.81
N ILE A 63 1.30 1.42 15.23
CA ILE A 63 1.61 2.82 14.96
C ILE A 63 2.89 2.87 14.13
N VAL A 64 2.84 3.57 13.03
CA VAL A 64 4.01 3.87 12.21
C VAL A 64 4.39 5.34 12.41
N LEU A 65 5.68 5.56 12.67
CA LEU A 65 6.28 6.89 12.71
C LEU A 65 7.17 7.07 11.50
N ILE A 66 7.00 8.19 10.79
CA ILE A 66 7.86 8.61 9.69
C ILE A 66 8.58 9.87 10.15
N THR A 67 9.88 9.76 10.37
CA THR A 67 10.70 10.88 10.84
C THR A 67 11.59 11.41 9.72
N GLN A 68 11.47 12.70 9.42
CA GLN A 68 12.33 13.42 8.52
C GLN A 68 13.44 14.10 9.29
N ILE A 69 14.69 13.89 8.88
CA ILE A 69 15.88 14.48 9.46
C ILE A 69 16.61 15.25 8.35
N ASP A 70 16.80 16.55 8.53
CA ASP A 70 17.67 17.33 7.63
C ASP A 70 19.14 17.09 8.01
N LEU A 71 19.92 16.58 7.07
CA LEU A 71 21.34 16.27 7.28
C LEU A 71 22.25 17.50 7.09
N THR A 72 21.69 18.62 6.63
CA THR A 72 22.44 19.83 6.31
C THR A 72 22.14 21.00 7.25
N ALA A 73 21.07 20.92 8.01
CA ALA A 73 20.65 21.96 8.93
C ALA A 73 20.49 21.39 10.35
N VAL A 74 20.82 22.22 11.34
CA VAL A 74 20.59 21.90 12.77
C VAL A 74 19.11 22.20 13.08
N GLN A 75 18.20 21.42 12.47
CA GLN A 75 16.77 21.50 12.75
C GLN A 75 16.32 20.27 13.52
N SER A 76 15.33 20.45 14.36
CA SER A 76 14.71 19.32 15.07
C SER A 76 14.04 18.37 14.05
N PRO A 77 14.24 17.06 14.19
CA PRO A 77 13.52 16.08 13.39
C PRO A 77 12.00 16.29 13.41
N GLN A 78 11.35 16.09 12.27
CA GLN A 78 9.90 16.18 12.14
C GLN A 78 9.31 14.78 12.06
N THR A 79 8.41 14.43 12.96
CA THR A 79 7.81 13.10 13.02
C THR A 79 6.32 13.16 12.69
N THR A 80 5.90 12.36 11.73
CA THR A 80 4.50 12.13 11.37
C THR A 80 4.08 10.76 11.84
N CYS A 81 2.93 10.69 12.48
CA CYS A 81 2.35 9.47 13.03
C CYS A 81 1.14 9.01 12.24
N VAL A 82 1.03 7.71 12.00
CA VAL A 82 -0.16 7.10 11.41
C VAL A 82 -0.50 5.79 12.13
N ALA A 83 -1.79 5.59 12.41
CA ALA A 83 -2.33 4.32 12.88
C ALA A 83 -2.48 3.37 11.70
N ALA A 84 -1.46 2.58 11.43
CA ALA A 84 -1.39 1.64 10.33
C ALA A 84 -0.34 0.56 10.62
N SER A 85 -0.40 -0.54 9.89
CA SER A 85 0.71 -1.47 9.76
C SER A 85 1.41 -1.27 8.41
N THR A 86 2.70 -1.54 8.34
CA THR A 86 3.43 -1.54 7.08
C THR A 86 4.34 -2.77 7.00
N GLN A 87 4.42 -3.36 5.85
CA GLN A 87 5.31 -4.47 5.53
C GLN A 87 6.37 -4.03 4.51
N GLN A 88 6.04 -3.00 3.73
CA GLN A 88 6.88 -2.46 2.68
C GLN A 88 6.77 -0.93 2.66
N VAL A 89 7.85 -0.29 2.27
CA VAL A 89 7.89 1.15 2.00
C VAL A 89 8.31 1.34 0.55
N TYR A 90 7.49 2.09 -0.19
CA TYR A 90 7.84 2.54 -1.54
C TYR A 90 8.07 4.05 -1.51
N VAL A 91 9.14 4.51 -2.14
CA VAL A 91 9.48 5.94 -2.19
C VAL A 91 9.68 6.38 -3.64
N SER A 92 9.00 7.45 -4.01
CA SER A 92 9.20 8.20 -5.24
C SER A 92 9.96 9.51 -4.94
N PRO A 93 10.33 10.30 -5.95
CA PRO A 93 10.94 11.60 -5.70
C PRO A 93 10.09 12.59 -4.89
N LYS A 94 8.77 12.40 -4.84
CA LYS A 94 7.83 13.33 -4.19
C LYS A 94 7.05 12.72 -3.04
N SER A 95 6.97 11.40 -2.97
CA SER A 95 6.05 10.72 -2.05
C SER A 95 6.67 9.48 -1.42
N LEU A 96 6.20 9.16 -0.22
CA LEU A 96 6.45 7.91 0.49
C LEU A 96 5.12 7.19 0.65
N TYR A 97 5.13 5.89 0.40
CA TYR A 97 3.98 5.02 0.57
C TYR A 97 4.31 3.94 1.60
N LEU A 98 3.45 3.82 2.60
CA LEU A 98 3.42 2.65 3.47
C LEU A 98 2.48 1.63 2.85
N VAL A 99 2.93 0.39 2.72
CA VAL A 99 2.18 -0.67 2.04
C VAL A 99 2.09 -1.88 2.95
N SER A 100 0.89 -2.42 3.09
CA SER A 100 0.63 -3.64 3.84
C SER A 100 -0.30 -4.58 3.09
N GLY A 101 -0.03 -5.89 3.16
CA GLY A 101 -0.96 -6.92 2.74
C GLY A 101 -1.92 -7.24 3.88
N GLN A 102 -3.20 -7.33 3.58
CA GLN A 102 -4.20 -7.81 4.53
C GLN A 102 -4.54 -9.26 4.23
N GLY A 103 -4.42 -10.09 5.25
CA GLY A 103 -4.92 -11.43 5.43
C GLY A 103 -4.85 -12.39 4.23
N TRP A 104 -4.61 -13.65 4.49
CA TRP A 104 -4.65 -14.70 3.48
C TRP A 104 -6.06 -14.88 2.88
N GLU A 105 -7.10 -14.61 3.67
CA GLU A 105 -8.48 -14.75 3.22
C GLU A 105 -8.98 -13.56 2.39
N THR A 106 -8.61 -12.35 2.79
CA THR A 106 -9.07 -11.12 2.11
C THR A 106 -8.22 -10.73 0.92
N GLN A 107 -6.94 -11.13 0.91
CA GLN A 107 -5.95 -10.86 -0.14
C GLN A 107 -6.06 -9.43 -0.69
N LYS A 108 -5.90 -8.45 0.18
CA LYS A 108 -5.91 -7.04 -0.18
C LYS A 108 -4.53 -6.41 0.06
N THR A 109 -4.20 -5.42 -0.74
CA THR A 109 -3.06 -4.52 -0.49
C THR A 109 -3.59 -3.14 -0.14
N VAL A 110 -3.15 -2.63 1.00
CA VAL A 110 -3.51 -1.30 1.53
C VAL A 110 -2.30 -0.38 1.41
N PHE A 111 -2.52 0.87 1.03
CA PHE A 111 -1.48 1.90 0.97
C PHE A 111 -1.89 3.18 1.65
N HIS A 112 -0.88 3.84 2.22
CA HIS A 112 -0.98 5.19 2.78
C HIS A 112 0.06 6.05 2.09
N LYS A 113 -0.36 7.12 1.42
CA LYS A 113 0.50 8.08 0.74
C LYS A 113 0.84 9.25 1.65
N PHE A 114 2.11 9.61 1.64
CA PHE A 114 2.64 10.81 2.25
C PHE A 114 3.43 11.60 1.22
N VAL A 115 3.27 12.92 1.21
CA VAL A 115 4.10 13.82 0.39
C VAL A 115 5.30 14.27 1.21
N LEU A 116 6.46 14.33 0.54
CA LEU A 116 7.73 14.71 1.13
C LEU A 116 7.95 16.21 0.89
N GLU A 117 7.68 17.02 1.91
CA GLU A 117 7.82 18.47 1.86
C GLU A 117 9.01 18.96 2.70
N ASP A 118 9.39 20.22 2.52
CA ASP A 118 10.43 20.85 3.34
C ASP A 118 10.01 20.98 4.80
N SER A 119 8.73 21.17 5.04
CA SER A 119 8.11 21.31 6.35
C SER A 119 7.89 20.00 7.09
N GLY A 120 8.19 18.86 6.46
CA GLY A 120 7.93 17.53 7.03
C GLY A 120 7.20 16.60 6.06
N VAL A 121 6.82 15.45 6.56
CA VAL A 121 6.08 14.43 5.81
C VAL A 121 4.59 14.60 6.06
N GLN A 122 3.80 14.85 5.00
CA GLN A 122 2.37 15.13 5.10
C GLN A 122 1.54 13.97 4.59
N TYR A 123 0.63 13.45 5.41
CA TYR A 123 -0.36 12.45 5.00
C TYR A 123 -1.28 13.01 3.90
N ARG A 124 -1.54 12.21 2.86
CA ARG A 124 -2.35 12.64 1.73
C ARG A 124 -3.56 11.77 1.48
N ALA A 125 -3.39 10.47 1.37
CA ALA A 125 -4.47 9.57 1.03
C ALA A 125 -4.18 8.12 1.44
N SER A 126 -5.25 7.35 1.61
CA SER A 126 -5.20 5.90 1.75
C SER A 126 -6.14 5.22 0.78
N GLY A 127 -5.84 3.98 0.47
CA GLY A 127 -6.67 3.15 -0.39
C GLY A 127 -6.28 1.69 -0.32
N GLU A 128 -7.10 0.85 -0.95
CA GLU A 128 -6.85 -0.58 -1.03
C GLU A 128 -7.17 -1.13 -2.42
N VAL A 129 -6.52 -2.21 -2.79
CA VAL A 129 -6.83 -3.00 -3.99
C VAL A 129 -6.83 -4.48 -3.67
N ALA A 130 -7.52 -5.28 -4.50
CA ALA A 130 -7.49 -6.73 -4.37
C ALA A 130 -6.15 -7.33 -4.80
N GLY A 131 -5.76 -8.42 -4.16
CA GLY A 131 -4.51 -9.14 -4.40
C GLY A 131 -3.31 -8.59 -3.62
N GLY A 132 -2.24 -9.37 -3.59
CA GLY A 132 -0.97 -9.04 -2.97
C GLY A 132 0.07 -8.55 -3.97
N ILE A 133 1.01 -7.73 -3.54
CA ILE A 133 2.18 -7.33 -4.33
C ILE A 133 3.21 -8.45 -4.35
N LEU A 134 4.11 -8.43 -5.35
CA LEU A 134 5.17 -9.41 -5.51
C LEU A 134 6.16 -9.37 -4.35
N TRP A 135 6.28 -10.48 -3.62
CA TRP A 135 7.14 -10.57 -2.42
C TRP A 135 8.64 -10.46 -2.72
N SER A 136 9.09 -11.00 -3.86
CA SER A 136 10.52 -11.01 -4.20
C SER A 136 11.09 -9.62 -4.48
N ASN A 137 10.27 -8.73 -5.04
CA ASN A 137 10.65 -7.36 -5.39
C ASN A 137 9.45 -6.41 -5.29
N PRO A 138 8.93 -6.15 -4.09
CA PRO A 138 7.67 -5.42 -3.91
C PRO A 138 7.72 -3.99 -4.48
N ALA A 139 8.87 -3.33 -4.41
CA ALA A 139 9.05 -1.99 -4.95
C ALA A 139 8.83 -1.91 -6.48
N PHE A 140 9.06 -3.01 -7.21
CA PHE A 140 8.84 -3.03 -8.65
C PHE A 140 7.36 -3.18 -9.02
N SER A 141 6.54 -3.68 -8.09
CA SER A 141 5.09 -3.80 -8.28
C SER A 141 4.36 -2.46 -8.20
N MET A 142 5.07 -1.41 -7.86
CA MET A 142 4.50 -0.08 -7.63
C MET A 142 5.25 0.99 -8.43
N SER A 143 4.53 2.04 -8.79
CA SER A 143 5.13 3.22 -9.45
C SER A 143 4.25 4.44 -9.26
N GLU A 144 4.80 5.52 -8.74
CA GLU A 144 4.21 6.84 -8.91
C GLU A 144 4.71 7.45 -10.22
N HIS A 145 3.79 7.84 -11.10
CA HIS A 145 4.13 8.46 -12.38
C HIS A 145 3.12 9.55 -12.72
N LYS A 146 3.61 10.76 -12.89
CA LYS A 146 2.76 11.96 -12.98
C LYS A 146 1.94 12.06 -11.66
N ASP A 147 0.64 12.12 -11.74
CA ASP A 147 -0.26 12.20 -10.58
C ASP A 147 -0.93 10.86 -10.25
N TYR A 148 -0.45 9.76 -10.83
CA TYR A 148 -1.03 8.44 -10.69
C TYR A 148 -0.14 7.50 -9.89
N PHE A 149 -0.73 6.73 -9.00
CA PHE A 149 -0.11 5.59 -8.36
C PHE A 149 -0.55 4.32 -9.08
N ARG A 150 0.42 3.57 -9.61
CA ARG A 150 0.21 2.35 -10.37
C ARG A 150 0.70 1.17 -9.56
N VAL A 151 -0.12 0.14 -9.44
CA VAL A 151 0.23 -1.06 -8.69
C VAL A 151 -0.23 -2.31 -9.42
N VAL A 152 0.61 -3.35 -9.39
CA VAL A 152 0.28 -4.67 -9.92
C VAL A 152 0.21 -5.65 -8.78
N THR A 153 -0.85 -6.43 -8.76
CA THR A 153 -1.11 -7.43 -7.73
C THR A 153 -1.44 -8.78 -8.33
N THR A 154 -1.26 -9.82 -7.53
CA THR A 154 -1.73 -11.18 -7.80
C THR A 154 -2.62 -11.63 -6.66
N GLU A 155 -3.80 -12.16 -6.99
CA GLU A 155 -4.74 -12.77 -6.07
C GLU A 155 -4.76 -14.28 -6.35
N PHE A 156 -4.52 -15.09 -5.32
CA PHE A 156 -4.70 -16.52 -5.42
C PHE A 156 -6.18 -16.86 -5.36
N VAL A 157 -6.65 -17.61 -6.33
CA VAL A 157 -8.04 -18.06 -6.39
C VAL A 157 -8.10 -19.57 -6.58
N ARG A 158 -9.17 -20.17 -6.10
CA ARG A 158 -9.48 -21.57 -6.36
C ARG A 158 -10.71 -21.64 -7.23
N ASP A 159 -10.58 -22.27 -8.40
CA ASP A 159 -11.70 -22.50 -9.29
C ASP A 159 -12.71 -23.44 -8.61
N ALA A 160 -13.94 -22.97 -8.44
CA ALA A 160 -14.97 -23.69 -7.71
C ALA A 160 -15.46 -24.95 -8.45
N ALA A 161 -15.35 -24.98 -9.77
CA ALA A 161 -15.81 -26.10 -10.60
C ALA A 161 -14.78 -27.23 -10.69
N THR A 162 -13.52 -26.87 -10.83
CA THR A 162 -12.42 -27.82 -11.03
C THR A 162 -11.61 -28.10 -9.76
N GLY A 163 -11.72 -27.24 -8.74
CA GLY A 163 -10.90 -27.26 -7.54
C GLY A 163 -9.43 -26.88 -7.78
N LEU A 164 -9.06 -26.49 -9.00
CA LEU A 164 -7.71 -26.11 -9.34
C LEU A 164 -7.38 -24.71 -8.86
N SER A 165 -6.12 -24.51 -8.50
CA SER A 165 -5.60 -23.19 -8.16
C SER A 165 -5.38 -22.35 -9.41
N ASP A 166 -5.68 -21.07 -9.32
CA ASP A 166 -5.45 -20.07 -10.38
C ASP A 166 -5.01 -18.75 -9.76
N PHE A 167 -4.60 -17.80 -10.58
CA PHE A 167 -4.14 -16.48 -10.16
C PHE A 167 -4.83 -15.38 -10.96
N ASN A 168 -5.40 -14.40 -10.27
CA ASN A 168 -5.91 -13.18 -10.88
C ASN A 168 -4.85 -12.10 -10.80
N ASN A 169 -4.10 -11.91 -11.87
CA ASN A 169 -3.14 -10.82 -11.99
C ASN A 169 -3.86 -9.55 -12.43
N ARG A 170 -3.67 -8.45 -11.71
CA ARG A 170 -4.32 -7.17 -11.99
C ARG A 170 -3.33 -6.01 -11.93
N LEU A 171 -3.54 -5.04 -12.80
CA LEU A 171 -2.92 -3.72 -12.72
C LEU A 171 -3.99 -2.73 -12.34
N TYR A 172 -3.70 -1.90 -11.34
CA TYR A 172 -4.56 -0.80 -10.91
C TYR A 172 -3.86 0.53 -11.13
N ILE A 173 -4.64 1.54 -11.48
CA ILE A 173 -4.22 2.93 -11.59
C ILE A 173 -5.11 3.74 -10.66
N LEU A 174 -4.48 4.38 -9.69
CA LEU A 174 -5.11 5.13 -8.63
C LEU A 174 -4.69 6.59 -8.70
N LYS A 175 -5.55 7.47 -8.22
CA LYS A 175 -5.27 8.90 -8.07
C LYS A 175 -5.85 9.38 -6.74
N GLU A 176 -5.27 10.43 -6.14
CA GLU A 176 -5.90 11.11 -5.02
C GLU A 176 -7.26 11.65 -5.47
N SER A 177 -8.32 11.36 -4.72
CA SER A 177 -9.66 11.86 -5.02
C SER A 177 -9.69 13.38 -4.90
N VAL A 178 -10.35 14.01 -5.85
CA VAL A 178 -10.62 15.45 -5.79
C VAL A 178 -11.92 15.77 -5.04
N ASN A 179 -12.75 14.75 -4.85
CA ASN A 179 -14.06 14.87 -4.20
C ASN A 179 -14.03 14.54 -2.71
N GLU A 180 -13.08 13.69 -2.30
CA GLU A 180 -12.97 13.21 -0.94
C GLU A 180 -11.51 13.23 -0.47
N GLN A 181 -11.25 14.08 0.51
CA GLN A 181 -9.90 14.23 1.06
C GLN A 181 -9.44 12.94 1.77
N GLY A 182 -8.20 12.56 1.57
CA GLY A 182 -7.61 11.40 2.24
C GLY A 182 -7.91 10.06 1.58
N VAL A 183 -8.50 10.06 0.40
CA VAL A 183 -8.92 8.84 -0.31
C VAL A 183 -8.24 8.72 -1.67
N PHE A 184 -7.84 7.49 -2.02
CA PHE A 184 -7.52 7.13 -3.39
C PHE A 184 -8.78 6.68 -4.13
N GLU A 185 -9.01 7.23 -5.32
CA GLU A 185 -9.98 6.69 -6.26
C GLU A 185 -9.29 5.81 -7.31
N GLN A 186 -9.93 4.70 -7.67
CA GLN A 186 -9.48 3.84 -8.75
C GLN A 186 -9.91 4.46 -10.09
N VAL A 187 -8.91 4.88 -10.86
CA VAL A 187 -9.12 5.49 -12.18
C VAL A 187 -9.32 4.42 -13.24
N ALA A 188 -8.53 3.36 -13.19
CA ALA A 188 -8.60 2.25 -14.14
C ALA A 188 -8.02 0.96 -13.54
N GLN A 189 -8.35 -0.16 -14.18
CA GLN A 189 -7.71 -1.46 -13.94
C GLN A 189 -7.61 -2.29 -15.22
N LEU A 190 -6.72 -3.27 -15.20
CA LEU A 190 -6.66 -4.39 -16.14
C LEU A 190 -6.58 -5.72 -15.38
N PRO A 191 -7.30 -6.77 -15.84
CA PRO A 191 -8.36 -6.71 -16.86
C PRO A 191 -9.58 -5.93 -16.39
N ASN A 192 -10.44 -5.52 -17.32
CA ASN A 192 -11.73 -4.89 -17.05
C ASN A 192 -12.80 -5.35 -18.06
N THR A 193 -14.03 -4.86 -17.95
CA THR A 193 -15.15 -5.28 -18.81
C THR A 193 -14.94 -4.98 -20.29
N VAL A 194 -14.23 -3.89 -20.63
CA VAL A 194 -13.93 -3.47 -22.01
C VAL A 194 -12.71 -4.22 -22.54
N ARG A 195 -11.76 -4.53 -21.68
CA ARG A 195 -10.49 -5.22 -21.98
C ARG A 195 -10.35 -6.43 -21.06
N PRO A 196 -11.08 -7.53 -21.32
CA PRO A 196 -11.14 -8.69 -20.42
C PRO A 196 -9.91 -9.61 -20.52
N ALA A 197 -8.98 -9.34 -21.45
CA ALA A 197 -7.76 -10.13 -21.62
C ALA A 197 -6.94 -10.14 -20.33
N ARG A 198 -6.66 -11.34 -19.82
CA ARG A 198 -5.88 -11.56 -18.58
C ARG A 198 -4.43 -11.15 -18.75
N ILE A 199 -3.81 -10.72 -17.69
CA ILE A 199 -2.36 -10.62 -17.55
C ILE A 199 -1.89 -12.01 -17.10
N GLY A 200 -1.25 -12.74 -18.01
CA GLY A 200 -0.92 -14.16 -17.82
C GLY A 200 -1.99 -15.13 -18.34
N LYS A 201 -1.57 -16.35 -18.62
CA LYS A 201 -2.44 -17.49 -18.94
C LYS A 201 -3.05 -18.05 -17.64
N PRO A 202 -4.05 -18.94 -17.73
CA PRO A 202 -4.54 -19.67 -16.55
C PRO A 202 -3.40 -20.33 -15.78
N ARG A 203 -3.39 -20.17 -14.46
CA ARG A 203 -2.40 -20.68 -13.50
C ARG A 203 -1.04 -19.99 -13.53
N GLU A 204 -0.86 -18.95 -14.33
CA GLU A 204 0.36 -18.14 -14.31
C GLU A 204 0.25 -17.05 -13.24
N GLN A 205 1.22 -17.02 -12.33
CA GLN A 205 1.42 -15.91 -11.40
C GLN A 205 2.52 -14.97 -11.91
N ILE A 206 2.51 -13.74 -11.43
CA ILE A 206 3.57 -12.77 -11.75
C ILE A 206 4.85 -13.16 -11.02
N MET A 207 5.96 -13.24 -11.76
CA MET A 207 7.29 -13.54 -11.22
C MET A 207 8.21 -12.32 -11.24
N GLY A 208 7.95 -11.38 -12.13
CA GLY A 208 8.72 -10.16 -12.22
C GLY A 208 7.99 -9.08 -12.98
N MET A 209 8.34 -7.82 -12.70
CA MET A 209 7.77 -6.70 -13.43
C MET A 209 8.61 -5.44 -13.32
N ARG A 210 8.38 -4.50 -14.24
CA ARG A 210 8.97 -3.16 -14.24
C ARG A 210 8.02 -2.15 -14.86
N PHE A 211 7.91 -0.99 -14.22
CA PHE A 211 7.37 0.21 -14.85
C PHE A 211 8.50 1.01 -15.48
N LEU A 212 8.36 1.39 -16.75
CA LEU A 212 9.29 2.22 -17.49
C LEU A 212 8.51 3.32 -18.23
N GLY A 213 8.50 4.52 -17.68
CA GLY A 213 7.70 5.64 -18.21
C GLY A 213 6.23 5.27 -18.33
N ASP A 214 5.69 5.41 -19.53
CA ASP A 214 4.29 5.10 -19.82
C ASP A 214 4.06 3.60 -20.19
N ASN A 215 4.94 2.69 -19.76
CA ASN A 215 4.77 1.27 -20.00
C ASN A 215 4.99 0.46 -18.72
N ALA A 216 4.34 -0.71 -18.63
CA ALA A 216 4.69 -1.77 -17.70
C ALA A 216 5.08 -3.04 -18.45
N TYR A 217 6.08 -3.73 -17.95
CA TYR A 217 6.55 -5.03 -18.44
C TYR A 217 6.36 -6.05 -17.34
N ILE A 218 5.63 -7.12 -17.62
CA ILE A 218 5.22 -8.12 -16.63
C ILE A 218 5.61 -9.50 -17.15
N VAL A 219 6.35 -10.25 -16.35
CA VAL A 219 6.68 -11.64 -16.60
C VAL A 219 5.82 -12.51 -15.71
N THR A 220 5.12 -13.45 -16.30
CA THR A 220 4.36 -14.48 -15.58
C THR A 220 5.01 -15.85 -15.78
N PHE A 221 4.69 -16.81 -14.95
CA PHE A 221 5.25 -18.14 -15.03
C PHE A 221 4.28 -19.23 -14.57
N GLU A 222 4.20 -20.31 -15.33
CA GLU A 222 3.78 -21.66 -14.93
C GLU A 222 4.77 -22.71 -15.49
N ARG A 223 5.03 -22.66 -16.79
CA ARG A 223 5.95 -23.57 -17.51
C ARG A 223 6.82 -22.85 -18.54
N LYS A 224 6.43 -21.66 -18.94
CA LYS A 224 7.12 -20.72 -19.84
C LYS A 224 7.06 -19.35 -19.19
N ASP A 225 7.93 -18.46 -19.62
CA ASP A 225 8.08 -17.09 -19.10
C ASP A 225 7.59 -16.06 -20.15
N PRO A 226 6.28 -15.92 -20.40
CA PRO A 226 5.82 -14.90 -21.33
C PRO A 226 6.03 -13.51 -20.73
N LEU A 227 6.50 -12.58 -21.58
CA LEU A 227 6.64 -11.17 -21.27
C LEU A 227 5.44 -10.40 -21.84
N TYR A 228 4.68 -9.76 -20.97
CA TYR A 228 3.59 -8.87 -21.34
C TYR A 228 4.04 -7.42 -21.31
N LYS A 229 3.70 -6.67 -22.36
CA LYS A 229 3.82 -5.21 -22.38
C LYS A 229 2.44 -4.59 -22.18
N VAL A 230 2.34 -3.71 -21.20
CA VAL A 230 1.13 -2.90 -20.95
C VAL A 230 1.43 -1.46 -21.33
N ASP A 231 0.60 -0.87 -22.18
CA ASP A 231 0.63 0.54 -22.54
C ASP A 231 -0.21 1.32 -21.52
N LEU A 232 0.40 2.33 -20.90
CA LEU A 232 -0.14 3.20 -19.86
C LEU A 232 -0.07 4.67 -20.30
N THR A 233 0.07 4.95 -21.60
CA THR A 233 0.14 6.32 -22.14
C THR A 233 -1.09 7.13 -21.75
N ASP A 234 -2.28 6.51 -21.85
CA ASP A 234 -3.51 7.02 -21.26
C ASP A 234 -3.78 6.22 -19.96
N PRO A 235 -3.57 6.82 -18.79
CA PRO A 235 -3.78 6.13 -17.50
C PRO A 235 -5.23 5.77 -17.23
N THR A 236 -6.20 6.37 -17.92
CA THR A 236 -7.62 6.03 -17.80
C THR A 236 -8.00 4.82 -18.67
N GLN A 237 -7.14 4.45 -19.62
CA GLN A 237 -7.40 3.40 -20.60
C GLN A 237 -6.18 2.47 -20.81
N PRO A 238 -5.66 1.84 -19.74
CA PRO A 238 -4.54 0.91 -19.85
C PRO A 238 -4.90 -0.25 -20.81
N ARG A 239 -3.89 -0.77 -21.53
CA ARG A 239 -4.11 -1.89 -22.48
C ARG A 239 -2.90 -2.81 -22.58
N LEU A 240 -3.15 -4.10 -22.77
CA LEU A 240 -2.12 -5.04 -23.20
C LEU A 240 -1.71 -4.66 -24.64
N ALA A 241 -0.46 -4.26 -24.81
CA ALA A 241 0.08 -3.80 -26.10
C ALA A 241 0.80 -4.91 -26.86
N GLY A 242 1.19 -5.99 -26.18
CA GLY A 242 1.86 -7.13 -26.80
C GLY A 242 2.25 -8.19 -25.79
N GLN A 243 2.58 -9.36 -26.32
CA GLN A 243 3.09 -10.52 -25.58
C GLN A 243 4.22 -11.12 -26.39
N LEU A 244 5.30 -11.52 -25.72
CA LEU A 244 6.41 -12.28 -26.27
C LEU A 244 6.52 -13.59 -25.50
N GLU A 245 6.54 -14.72 -26.19
CA GLU A 245 6.68 -16.09 -25.65
C GLU A 245 8.05 -16.67 -25.95
#